data_3da761f6f9d4440db0d6c655e472a30d
#
_entry.id   3da761f6f9d4440db0d6c655e472a30d
#
_cell.length_a   1.000
_cell.length_b   1.000
_cell.length_c   1.000
_cell.angle_alpha   90.00
_cell.angle_beta   90.00
_cell.angle_gamma   90.00
#
_symmetry.space_group_name_H-M   'P 1'
#
loop_
_entity.id
_entity.type
_entity.pdbx_description
1 polymer ?
#
loop_
_entity_poly.entity_id
_entity_poly.type
_entity_poly.pdbx_seq_one_letter_code
_entity_poly.pdbx_strand_id
1 'polypeptide(L)'
;FSEVLLLGALGGKRLEHTLSNLCTGLGLEERGVRATLQNERSRITFVMPGETRRYPKEDYFYFSAFPMEGRAEGVCEQGSYYELTDAELTAGYPLGVSNEYAEGSDCITVSTREGALVIVETVAD
;
A
#
# COMPACT_ATOMS: atom_id res chain seq x y z
N PHE A 1 17.63 6.61 -10.13
CA PHE A 1 16.52 6.21 -9.26
C PHE A 1 16.71 6.79 -7.86
N SER A 2 15.67 7.34 -7.28
CA SER A 2 15.72 7.99 -5.99
C SER A 2 14.58 7.53 -5.10
N GLU A 3 14.76 7.73 -3.80
CA GLU A 3 13.71 7.50 -2.81
C GLU A 3 13.42 8.80 -2.07
N VAL A 4 12.15 8.97 -1.70
CA VAL A 4 11.71 10.08 -0.88
C VAL A 4 10.92 9.50 0.29
N LEU A 5 11.28 9.90 1.50
CA LEU A 5 10.57 9.56 2.72
C LEU A 5 9.93 10.82 3.28
N LEU A 6 8.59 10.82 3.36
CA LEU A 6 7.83 11.94 3.89
C LEU A 6 7.38 11.61 5.31
N LEU A 7 8.04 12.22 6.28
CA LEU A 7 7.70 12.06 7.69
C LEU A 7 6.68 13.11 8.10
N GLY A 8 5.75 12.73 8.95
CA GLY A 8 4.70 13.64 9.41
C GLY A 8 3.66 13.98 8.35
N ALA A 9 3.69 13.27 7.22
CA ALA A 9 2.74 13.49 6.12
C ALA A 9 1.37 12.89 6.40
N LEU A 10 1.27 12.09 7.45
CA LEU A 10 0.03 11.42 7.86
C LEU A 10 -0.40 11.95 9.22
N GLY A 11 -1.70 12.11 9.42
CA GLY A 11 -2.22 12.45 10.73
C GLY A 11 -2.12 13.91 11.14
N GLY A 12 -2.03 14.83 10.22
CA GLY A 12 -2.16 16.24 10.52
C GLY A 12 -3.60 16.58 10.92
N LYS A 13 -3.85 17.84 11.27
CA LYS A 13 -5.18 18.31 11.66
C LYS A 13 -6.17 18.32 10.51
N ARG A 14 -5.70 18.27 9.26
CA ARG A 14 -6.52 18.40 8.09
C ARG A 14 -6.31 17.21 7.18
N LEU A 15 -7.40 16.50 6.94
CA LEU A 15 -7.41 15.29 6.11
C LEU A 15 -6.97 15.57 4.67
N GLU A 16 -7.30 16.74 4.12
CA GLU A 16 -6.92 17.08 2.76
C GLU A 16 -5.41 17.10 2.56
N HIS A 17 -4.64 17.42 3.58
CA HIS A 17 -3.18 17.39 3.48
C HIS A 17 -2.68 15.95 3.32
N THR A 18 -3.28 15.00 4.03
CA THR A 18 -2.94 13.58 3.88
C THR A 18 -3.27 13.09 2.48
N LEU A 19 -4.46 13.43 1.97
CA LEU A 19 -4.85 13.04 0.61
C LEU A 19 -3.93 13.66 -0.43
N SER A 20 -3.58 14.94 -0.27
CA SER A 20 -2.65 15.62 -1.17
C SER A 20 -1.27 14.96 -1.17
N ASN A 21 -0.80 14.56 0.00
CA ASN A 21 0.50 13.89 0.12
C ASN A 21 0.48 12.51 -0.55
N LEU A 22 -0.65 11.80 -0.49
CA LEU A 22 -0.81 10.54 -1.24
C LEU A 22 -0.71 10.77 -2.74
N CYS A 23 -1.37 11.80 -3.25
CA CYS A 23 -1.28 12.16 -4.67
C CYS A 23 0.14 12.54 -5.07
N THR A 24 0.84 13.27 -4.22
CA THR A 24 2.25 13.61 -4.44
C THR A 24 3.11 12.35 -4.51
N GLY A 25 2.87 11.41 -3.59
CA GLY A 25 3.59 10.14 -3.57
C GLY A 25 3.40 9.36 -4.87
N LEU A 26 2.16 9.26 -5.33
CA LEU A 26 1.86 8.58 -6.60
C LEU A 26 2.58 9.26 -7.77
N GLY A 27 2.56 10.60 -7.82
CA GLY A 27 3.23 11.35 -8.86
C GLY A 27 4.73 11.11 -8.90
N LEU A 28 5.35 10.97 -7.72
CA LEU A 28 6.77 10.63 -7.62
C LEU A 28 7.04 9.23 -8.18
N GLU A 29 6.21 8.25 -7.80
CA GLU A 29 6.36 6.88 -8.29
C GLU A 29 6.22 6.80 -9.81
N GLU A 30 5.30 7.57 -10.38
CA GLU A 30 5.11 7.63 -11.83
C GLU A 30 6.35 8.19 -12.55
N ARG A 31 7.19 8.93 -11.84
CA ARG A 31 8.45 9.47 -12.36
C ARG A 31 9.65 8.59 -12.04
N GLY A 32 9.43 7.41 -11.51
CA GLY A 32 10.49 6.50 -11.12
C GLY A 32 11.14 6.80 -9.78
N VAL A 33 10.50 7.62 -8.95
CA VAL A 33 10.99 7.95 -7.61
C VAL A 33 10.17 7.16 -6.59
N ARG A 34 10.84 6.34 -5.79
CA ARG A 34 10.18 5.56 -4.76
C ARG A 34 9.71 6.48 -3.63
N ALA A 35 8.43 6.43 -3.29
CA ALA A 35 7.84 7.30 -2.28
C ALA A 35 7.34 6.48 -1.09
N THR A 36 7.63 6.96 0.12
CA THR A 36 7.14 6.38 1.36
C THR A 36 6.62 7.50 2.24
N LEU A 37 5.40 7.34 2.76
CA LEU A 37 4.82 8.26 3.74
C LEU A 37 4.72 7.50 5.05
N GLN A 38 5.19 8.09 6.15
CA GLN A 38 5.28 7.36 7.41
C GLN A 38 4.98 8.25 8.60
N ASN A 39 4.31 7.68 9.59
CA ASN A 39 4.17 8.25 10.92
C ASN A 39 4.48 7.16 11.96
N GLU A 40 4.13 7.41 13.22
CA GLU A 40 4.45 6.48 14.31
C GLU A 40 3.76 5.14 14.20
N ARG A 41 2.59 5.08 13.56
CA ARG A 41 1.76 3.89 13.52
C ARG A 41 1.64 3.26 12.14
N SER A 42 1.87 4.03 11.09
CA SER A 42 1.58 3.56 9.73
C SER A 42 2.66 3.94 8.74
N ARG A 43 2.79 3.09 7.74
CA ARG A 43 3.67 3.35 6.59
C ARG A 43 2.85 3.14 5.32
N ILE A 44 2.92 4.11 4.42
CA ILE A 44 2.23 4.04 3.13
C ILE A 44 3.27 3.97 2.02
N THR A 45 3.10 3.00 1.14
CA THR A 45 3.93 2.82 -0.06
C THR A 45 3.03 2.52 -1.25
N PHE A 46 3.63 2.34 -2.41
CA PHE A 46 2.89 2.14 -3.65
C PHE A 46 3.44 0.92 -4.39
N VAL A 47 2.56 0.18 -5.04
CA VAL A 47 2.94 -0.88 -5.97
C VAL A 47 2.45 -0.43 -7.35
N MET A 48 3.39 -0.23 -8.26
CA MET A 48 3.08 0.25 -9.61
C MET A 48 2.81 -0.93 -10.55
N PRO A 49 2.06 -0.72 -11.64
CA PRO A 49 1.75 -1.80 -12.57
C PRO A 49 3.00 -2.50 -13.09
N GLY A 50 2.97 -3.82 -13.09
CA GLY A 50 4.09 -4.66 -13.51
C GLY A 50 5.13 -4.91 -12.44
N GLU A 51 4.95 -4.34 -11.26
CA GLU A 51 5.89 -4.41 -10.15
C GLU A 51 5.46 -5.48 -9.15
N THR A 52 6.42 -6.16 -8.54
CA THR A 52 6.19 -7.05 -7.40
C THR A 52 7.01 -6.53 -6.22
N ARG A 53 6.34 -6.27 -5.10
CA ARG A 53 7.02 -5.79 -3.90
C ARG A 53 6.82 -6.74 -2.75
N ARG A 54 7.84 -6.82 -1.91
CA ARG A 54 7.84 -7.64 -0.70
C ARG A 54 7.77 -6.73 0.52
N TYR A 55 6.94 -7.11 1.46
CA TYR A 55 6.70 -6.37 2.69
C TYR A 55 6.99 -7.27 3.89
N PRO A 56 8.22 -7.25 4.41
CA PRO A 56 8.54 -7.97 5.65
C PRO A 56 7.66 -7.48 6.78
N LYS A 57 7.27 -8.38 7.67
CA LYS A 57 6.31 -8.07 8.73
C LYS A 57 6.80 -6.97 9.67
N GLU A 58 8.05 -7.01 10.09
CA GLU A 58 8.60 -6.06 11.06
C GLU A 58 7.66 -5.96 12.26
N ASP A 59 7.28 -4.72 12.66
CA ASP A 59 6.35 -4.49 13.77
C ASP A 59 4.91 -4.27 13.30
N TYR A 60 4.66 -4.42 12.00
CA TYR A 60 3.33 -4.19 11.45
C TYR A 60 2.44 -5.40 11.64
N PHE A 61 1.16 -5.14 11.78
CA PHE A 61 0.14 -6.17 11.96
C PHE A 61 -0.91 -6.13 10.86
N TYR A 62 -1.47 -4.95 10.59
CA TYR A 62 -2.49 -4.77 9.56
C TYR A 62 -1.84 -4.41 8.23
N PHE A 63 -2.44 -4.91 7.16
CA PHE A 63 -1.97 -4.71 5.80
C PHE A 63 -3.17 -4.43 4.90
N SER A 64 -3.20 -3.26 4.26
CA SER A 64 -4.30 -2.89 3.38
C SER A 64 -3.78 -2.48 2.02
N ALA A 65 -4.49 -2.91 0.97
CA ALA A 65 -4.20 -2.55 -0.41
C ALA A 65 -5.43 -1.87 -1.01
N PHE A 66 -5.23 -0.70 -1.59
CA PHE A 66 -6.28 0.09 -2.23
C PHE A 66 -5.90 0.40 -3.67
N PRO A 67 -6.86 0.37 -4.62
CA PRO A 67 -6.58 0.85 -5.98
C PRO A 67 -6.50 2.38 -5.95
N MET A 68 -5.33 2.92 -6.22
CA MET A 68 -5.10 4.37 -6.11
C MET A 68 -5.94 5.17 -7.10
N GLU A 69 -6.18 4.62 -8.27
CA GLU A 69 -6.93 5.28 -9.33
C GLU A 69 -8.35 4.72 -9.48
N GLY A 70 -8.86 4.11 -8.42
CA GLY A 70 -10.23 3.60 -8.38
C GLY A 70 -10.39 2.16 -8.83
N ARG A 71 -9.42 1.61 -9.54
CA ARG A 71 -9.46 0.24 -10.03
C ARG A 71 -8.06 -0.33 -10.26
N ALA A 72 -7.88 -1.59 -9.90
CA ALA A 72 -6.66 -2.34 -10.22
C ALA A 72 -7.04 -3.75 -10.62
N GLU A 73 -6.35 -4.30 -11.61
CA GLU A 73 -6.61 -5.64 -12.14
C GLU A 73 -5.35 -6.49 -12.10
N GLY A 74 -5.54 -7.80 -11.98
CA GLY A 74 -4.43 -8.73 -11.89
C GLY A 74 -3.65 -8.55 -10.61
N VAL A 75 -4.35 -8.30 -9.50
CA VAL A 75 -3.74 -8.11 -8.19
C VAL A 75 -3.51 -9.46 -7.54
N CYS A 76 -2.26 -9.70 -7.14
CA CYS A 76 -1.89 -10.89 -6.38
C CYS A 76 -1.30 -10.45 -5.05
N GLU A 77 -1.74 -11.07 -3.97
CA GLU A 77 -1.24 -10.81 -2.63
C GLU A 77 -1.09 -12.14 -1.91
N GLN A 78 0.11 -12.44 -1.45
CA GLN A 78 0.43 -13.70 -0.78
C GLN A 78 1.15 -13.45 0.53
N GLY A 79 0.92 -14.32 1.52
CA GLY A 79 1.47 -14.18 2.86
C GLY A 79 0.56 -13.42 3.80
N SER A 80 -0.58 -12.93 3.30
CA SER A 80 -1.62 -12.31 4.10
C SER A 80 -2.65 -13.35 4.53
N TYR A 81 -3.48 -12.99 5.49
CA TYR A 81 -4.52 -13.90 5.98
C TYR A 81 -5.56 -14.21 4.88
N TYR A 82 -5.99 -13.18 4.15
CA TYR A 82 -6.86 -13.35 2.98
C TYR A 82 -6.04 -13.08 1.73
N GLU A 83 -5.59 -14.14 1.07
CA GLU A 83 -4.77 -13.99 -0.14
C GLU A 83 -5.62 -13.64 -1.35
N LEU A 84 -5.00 -12.93 -2.30
CA LEU A 84 -5.64 -12.57 -3.56
C LEU A 84 -4.85 -13.20 -4.72
N THR A 85 -5.59 -13.72 -5.70
CA THR A 85 -4.99 -14.29 -6.91
C THR A 85 -5.72 -13.71 -8.11
N ASP A 86 -5.00 -12.97 -8.95
CA ASP A 86 -5.54 -12.34 -10.15
C ASP A 86 -6.85 -11.59 -9.87
N ALA A 87 -6.89 -10.85 -8.77
CA ALA A 87 -8.10 -10.20 -8.29
C ALA A 87 -8.28 -8.81 -8.92
N GLU A 88 -9.52 -8.35 -8.95
CA GLU A 88 -9.84 -6.99 -9.29
C GLU A 88 -10.20 -6.24 -8.01
N LEU A 89 -9.56 -5.11 -7.78
CA LEU A 89 -9.87 -4.22 -6.68
C LEU A 89 -10.55 -2.96 -7.24
N THR A 90 -11.65 -2.57 -6.61
CA THR A 90 -12.35 -1.34 -6.98
C THR A 90 -12.55 -0.47 -5.76
N ALA A 91 -12.65 0.84 -5.97
CA ALA A 91 -12.84 1.79 -4.86
C ALA A 91 -14.14 1.54 -4.11
N GLY A 92 -15.18 1.07 -4.81
CA GLY A 92 -16.48 0.81 -4.20
C GLY A 92 -16.60 -0.53 -3.49
N TYR A 93 -15.59 -1.39 -3.58
CA TYR A 93 -15.62 -2.72 -2.95
C TYR A 93 -14.26 -3.01 -2.32
N PRO A 94 -14.08 -2.74 -1.03
CA PRO A 94 -12.77 -2.76 -0.37
C PRO A 94 -12.31 -4.19 -0.01
N LEU A 95 -12.02 -4.99 -1.00
CA LEU A 95 -11.64 -6.39 -0.83
C LEU A 95 -10.30 -6.57 -0.10
N GLY A 96 -9.36 -5.66 -0.29
CA GLY A 96 -8.01 -5.76 0.25
C GLY A 96 -7.76 -4.98 1.54
N VAL A 97 -8.81 -4.48 2.19
CA VAL A 97 -8.68 -3.59 3.34
C VAL A 97 -8.65 -4.36 4.65
N SER A 98 -7.80 -3.92 5.58
CA SER A 98 -7.67 -4.48 6.93
C SER A 98 -7.32 -5.95 6.96
N ASN A 99 -6.51 -6.37 6.01
CA ASN A 99 -5.93 -7.71 6.01
C ASN A 99 -4.84 -7.79 7.10
N GLU A 100 -4.31 -8.96 7.32
CA GLU A 100 -3.29 -9.21 8.33
C GLU A 100 -2.23 -10.13 7.76
N TYR A 101 -1.06 -10.18 8.37
CA TYR A 101 -0.10 -11.22 8.03
C TYR A 101 -0.66 -12.57 8.46
N ALA A 102 -0.54 -13.57 7.59
CA ALA A 102 -0.97 -14.93 7.93
C ALA A 102 -0.13 -15.46 9.08
N GLU A 103 -0.71 -16.32 9.90
CA GLU A 103 0.01 -16.94 11.00
C GLU A 103 1.24 -17.68 10.47
N GLY A 104 2.38 -17.40 11.06
CA GLY A 104 3.66 -17.98 10.62
C GLY A 104 4.27 -17.32 9.41
N SER A 105 3.60 -16.34 8.81
CA SER A 105 4.13 -15.58 7.67
C SER A 105 4.97 -14.42 8.18
N ASP A 106 6.14 -14.23 7.59
CA ASP A 106 7.02 -13.11 7.91
C ASP A 106 7.09 -12.08 6.79
N CYS A 107 6.35 -12.28 5.72
CA CYS A 107 6.41 -11.40 4.55
C CYS A 107 5.12 -11.49 3.73
N ILE A 108 4.64 -10.35 3.25
CA ILE A 108 3.57 -10.28 2.26
C ILE A 108 4.18 -9.84 0.94
N THR A 109 3.81 -10.50 -0.14
CA THR A 109 4.25 -10.16 -1.50
C THR A 109 3.03 -9.68 -2.29
N VAL A 110 3.15 -8.52 -2.95
CA VAL A 110 2.05 -7.90 -3.70
C VAL A 110 2.52 -7.53 -5.10
N SER A 111 1.66 -7.80 -6.07
CA SER A 111 1.86 -7.35 -7.44
C SER A 111 0.54 -6.90 -8.05
N THR A 112 0.62 -6.07 -9.09
CA THR A 112 -0.55 -5.64 -9.85
C THR A 112 -0.18 -5.58 -11.33
N ARG A 113 -1.11 -6.00 -12.19
CA ARG A 113 -0.91 -5.93 -13.65
C ARG A 113 -1.35 -4.57 -14.17
N GLU A 114 -2.49 -4.07 -13.74
CA GLU A 114 -3.03 -2.78 -14.16
C GLU A 114 -3.54 -2.01 -12.95
N GLY A 115 -3.27 -0.71 -12.93
CA GLY A 115 -3.66 0.16 -11.84
C GLY A 115 -2.66 0.14 -10.68
N ALA A 116 -2.28 1.31 -10.21
CA ALA A 116 -1.39 1.44 -9.06
C ALA A 116 -2.13 1.11 -7.76
N LEU A 117 -1.43 0.49 -6.82
CA LEU A 117 -1.94 0.22 -5.49
C LEU A 117 -1.28 1.13 -4.47
N VAL A 118 -2.07 1.57 -3.51
CA VAL A 118 -1.57 2.16 -2.27
C VAL A 118 -1.57 1.06 -1.21
N ILE A 119 -0.44 0.88 -0.53
CA ILE A 119 -0.29 -0.11 0.52
C ILE A 119 -0.17 0.61 1.86
N VAL A 120 -0.99 0.22 2.82
CA VAL A 120 -0.95 0.78 4.17
C VAL A 120 -0.61 -0.33 5.15
N GLU A 121 0.53 -0.18 5.82
CA GLU A 121 0.95 -1.07 6.90
C GLU A 121 0.75 -0.35 8.22
N THR A 122 0.10 -0.99 9.18
CA THR A 122 -0.22 -0.36 10.46
C THR A 122 0.10 -1.32 11.61
N VAL A 123 0.64 -0.77 12.70
CA VAL A 123 0.91 -1.55 13.91
C VAL A 123 -0.41 -1.96 14.58
N ALA A 124 -0.35 -2.97 15.44
CA ALA A 124 -1.51 -3.40 16.21
C ALA A 124 -1.99 -2.30 17.16
N ASP A 125 -3.26 -2.32 17.46
CA ASP A 125 -3.88 -1.38 18.41
C ASP A 125 -3.37 -1.58 19.84
#